data_1b07d470d51c2d519ffd33a745dde70b
#
_entry.id   1b07d470d51c2d519ffd33a745dde70b
#
_cell.length_a   1.000
_cell.length_b   1.000
_cell.length_c   1.000
_cell.angle_alpha   90.00
_cell.angle_beta   90.00
_cell.angle_gamma   90.00
#
_symmetry.space_group_name_H-M   'P 1'
#
loop_
_entity.id
_entity.type
_entity.pdbx_description
1 polymer ?
#
loop_
_entity_poly.entity_id
_entity_poly.type
_entity_poly.pdbx_seq_one_letter_code
_entity_poly.pdbx_strand_id
1 'polypeptide(L)'
;VLYAPDQDYGIKKSVVANFFGIPAATVKAPQKIIKKTGCKTFFMNSFYDADILTLNIEELSIDQSSVENFCEQLNLYIEEKIKMHPHEYLWQHRRFKSTLGKNNIYR
;
A
#
# COMPACT_ATOMS: atom_id res chain seq x y z
N VAL A 1 -0.21 -16.30 1.29
CA VAL A 1 0.77 -15.32 1.79
C VAL A 1 0.03 -14.04 2.21
N LEU A 2 0.28 -13.60 3.40
CA LEU A 2 -0.20 -12.32 3.91
C LEU A 2 0.89 -11.26 3.74
N TYR A 3 0.55 -10.09 3.23
CA TYR A 3 1.51 -9.02 2.99
C TYR A 3 0.92 -7.66 3.37
N ALA A 4 1.73 -6.81 4.02
CA ALA A 4 1.36 -5.43 4.36
C ALA A 4 2.11 -4.48 3.41
N PRO A 5 1.48 -4.00 2.32
CA PRO A 5 2.16 -3.25 1.27
C PRO A 5 2.22 -1.75 1.49
N ASP A 6 1.64 -1.25 2.57
CA ASP A 6 1.41 0.18 2.82
C ASP A 6 2.55 0.86 3.58
N GLN A 7 3.70 0.19 3.73
CA GLN A 7 4.83 0.72 4.49
C GLN A 7 6.06 0.90 3.60
N ASP A 8 6.97 1.77 4.06
CA ASP A 8 8.25 2.01 3.41
C ASP A 8 9.31 1.06 3.97
N TYR A 9 9.71 0.08 3.16
CA TYR A 9 10.73 -0.92 3.48
C TYR A 9 12.10 -0.59 2.88
N GLY A 10 12.30 0.64 2.42
CA GLY A 10 13.54 1.08 1.80
C GLY A 10 13.52 0.96 0.28
N ILE A 11 14.43 1.71 -0.35
CA ILE A 11 14.43 1.88 -1.80
C ILE A 11 14.84 0.61 -2.57
N LYS A 12 15.71 -0.22 -1.98
CA LYS A 12 16.28 -1.39 -2.67
C LYS A 12 15.24 -2.43 -3.09
N LYS A 13 14.17 -2.57 -2.31
CA LYS A 13 13.11 -3.57 -2.54
C LYS A 13 11.84 -2.94 -3.07
N SER A 14 11.93 -1.72 -3.56
CA SER A 14 10.78 -0.91 -3.91
C SER A 14 10.92 -0.27 -5.28
N VAL A 15 9.81 0.16 -5.82
CA VAL A 15 9.75 1.17 -6.89
C VAL A 15 9.16 2.44 -6.31
N VAL A 16 9.46 3.58 -6.94
CA VAL A 16 8.85 4.85 -6.56
C VAL A 16 7.50 4.96 -7.27
N ALA A 17 6.44 5.00 -6.50
CA ALA A 17 5.07 5.17 -6.98
C ALA A 17 4.38 6.24 -6.15
N ASN A 18 3.46 6.98 -6.74
CA ASN A 18 2.77 8.05 -6.02
C ASN A 18 1.83 7.49 -4.96
N PHE A 19 1.83 8.15 -3.80
CA PHE A 19 0.91 7.90 -2.71
C PHE A 19 0.41 9.26 -2.22
N PHE A 20 -0.88 9.53 -2.37
CA PHE A 20 -1.48 10.87 -2.20
C PHE A 20 -0.77 11.94 -3.04
N GLY A 21 -0.38 11.59 -4.27
CA GLY A 21 0.31 12.51 -5.17
C GLY A 21 1.78 12.77 -4.85
N ILE A 22 2.34 12.09 -3.84
CA ILE A 22 3.72 12.26 -3.38
C ILE A 22 4.50 10.97 -3.68
N PRO A 23 5.71 11.08 -4.28
CA PRO A 23 6.54 9.89 -4.54
C PRO A 23 6.83 9.11 -3.26
N ALA A 24 6.55 7.81 -3.28
CA ALA A 24 6.74 6.92 -2.13
C ALA A 24 7.38 5.61 -2.58
N ALA A 25 8.31 5.10 -1.78
CA ALA A 25 8.89 3.78 -2.00
C ALA A 25 7.84 2.71 -1.72
N THR A 26 7.46 1.97 -2.76
CA THR A 26 6.39 0.97 -2.73
C THR A 26 6.97 -0.41 -3.03
N VAL A 27 6.68 -1.39 -2.19
CA VAL A 27 7.27 -2.74 -2.30
C VAL A 27 6.91 -3.44 -3.60
N LYS A 28 7.88 -4.10 -4.19
CA LYS A 28 7.72 -4.89 -5.44
C LYS A 28 7.23 -6.30 -5.22
N ALA A 29 7.42 -6.84 -4.04
CA ALA A 29 7.22 -8.26 -3.76
C ALA A 29 5.80 -8.77 -4.07
N PRO A 30 4.72 -8.06 -3.74
CA PRO A 30 3.38 -8.52 -4.09
C PRO A 30 3.20 -8.81 -5.58
N GLN A 31 3.59 -7.86 -6.43
CA GLN A 31 3.48 -8.04 -7.89
C GLN A 31 4.30 -9.23 -8.38
N LYS A 32 5.52 -9.39 -7.87
CA LYS A 32 6.40 -10.50 -8.25
C LYS A 32 5.82 -11.85 -7.85
N ILE A 33 5.24 -11.95 -6.66
CA ILE A 33 4.59 -13.17 -6.18
C ILE A 33 3.41 -13.53 -7.07
N ILE A 34 2.55 -12.58 -7.35
CA ILE A 34 1.36 -12.80 -8.18
C ILE A 34 1.76 -13.23 -9.59
N LYS A 35 2.71 -12.53 -10.21
CA LYS A 35 3.18 -12.84 -11.56
C LYS A 35 3.82 -14.21 -11.66
N LYS A 36 4.58 -14.61 -10.63
CA LYS A 36 5.27 -15.91 -10.60
C LYS A 36 4.32 -17.08 -10.38
N THR A 37 3.32 -16.92 -9.52
CA THR A 37 2.44 -17.99 -9.07
C THR A 37 1.10 -18.02 -9.77
N GLY A 38 0.64 -16.93 -10.36
CA GLY A 38 -0.70 -16.79 -10.92
C GLY A 38 -1.81 -16.85 -9.87
N CYS A 39 -1.50 -16.62 -8.60
CA CYS A 39 -2.46 -16.74 -7.52
C CYS A 39 -3.52 -15.64 -7.56
N LYS A 40 -4.70 -15.96 -7.06
CA LYS A 40 -5.72 -14.94 -6.78
C LYS A 40 -5.27 -14.07 -5.61
N THR A 41 -5.60 -12.80 -5.69
CA THR A 41 -5.18 -11.80 -4.71
C THR A 41 -6.41 -11.12 -4.12
N PHE A 42 -6.42 -10.99 -2.80
CA PHE A 42 -7.48 -10.33 -2.08
C PHE A 42 -6.89 -9.20 -1.25
N PHE A 43 -7.57 -8.07 -1.24
CA PHE A 43 -7.25 -6.97 -0.34
C PHE A 43 -8.12 -7.10 0.91
N MET A 44 -7.48 -7.03 2.07
CA MET A 44 -8.16 -7.09 3.35
C MET A 44 -7.90 -5.82 4.15
N ASN A 45 -8.96 -5.19 4.60
CA ASN A 45 -8.86 -4.07 5.53
C ASN A 45 -9.89 -4.21 6.65
N SER A 46 -9.57 -3.64 7.79
CA SER A 46 -10.46 -3.64 8.94
C SER A 46 -10.66 -2.22 9.45
N PHE A 47 -11.83 -1.96 10.00
CA PHE A 47 -12.15 -0.69 10.63
C PHE A 47 -13.20 -0.88 11.72
N TYR A 48 -13.23 0.05 12.67
CA TYR A 48 -14.28 0.10 13.67
C TYR A 48 -15.39 1.03 13.23
N ASP A 49 -16.63 0.53 13.34
CA ASP A 49 -17.86 1.32 13.20
C ASP A 49 -18.61 1.20 14.54
N ALA A 50 -18.65 2.30 15.30
CA ALA A 50 -18.99 2.26 16.73
C ALA A 50 -18.08 1.24 17.46
N ASP A 51 -18.63 0.26 18.15
CA ASP A 51 -17.86 -0.76 18.86
C ASP A 51 -17.73 -2.07 18.04
N ILE A 52 -18.09 -2.05 16.77
CA ILE A 52 -18.08 -3.23 15.91
C ILE A 52 -16.86 -3.18 15.00
N LEU A 53 -16.01 -4.20 15.07
CA LEU A 53 -14.93 -4.41 14.14
C LEU A 53 -15.46 -5.03 12.85
N THR A 54 -15.32 -4.32 11.75
CA THR A 54 -15.68 -4.81 10.42
C THR A 54 -14.43 -5.23 9.67
N LEU A 55 -14.43 -6.43 9.11
CA LEU A 55 -13.39 -6.94 8.25
C LEU A 55 -13.92 -6.98 6.83
N ASN A 56 -13.27 -6.24 5.93
CA ASN A 56 -13.64 -6.18 4.52
C ASN A 56 -12.59 -6.94 3.70
N ILE A 57 -13.05 -7.87 2.85
CA ILE A 57 -12.17 -8.66 1.97
C ILE A 57 -12.71 -8.54 0.55
N GLU A 58 -11.89 -8.03 -0.35
CA GLU A 58 -12.25 -7.82 -1.76
C GLU A 58 -11.23 -8.49 -2.67
N GLU A 59 -11.67 -9.08 -3.77
CA GLU A 59 -10.75 -9.56 -4.79
C GLU A 59 -10.07 -8.35 -5.46
N LEU A 60 -8.74 -8.39 -5.50
CA LEU A 60 -7.94 -7.32 -6.08
C LEU A 60 -7.62 -7.66 -7.53
N SER A 61 -8.16 -6.88 -8.45
CA SER A 61 -7.89 -6.99 -9.88
C SER A 61 -7.09 -5.78 -10.33
N ILE A 62 -5.76 -5.93 -10.38
CA ILE A 62 -4.83 -4.88 -10.80
C ILE A 62 -4.00 -5.41 -11.96
N ASP A 63 -3.70 -4.53 -12.95
CA ASP A 63 -2.81 -4.83 -14.05
C ASP A 63 -1.42 -5.20 -13.51
N GLN A 64 -0.92 -6.37 -13.92
CA GLN A 64 0.34 -6.94 -13.46
C GLN A 64 1.44 -6.88 -14.53
N SER A 65 1.18 -6.22 -15.66
CA SER A 65 2.10 -6.17 -16.79
C SER A 65 3.40 -5.45 -16.44
N SER A 66 3.34 -4.43 -15.58
CA SER A 66 4.51 -3.73 -15.06
C SER A 66 4.43 -3.57 -13.55
N VAL A 67 5.58 -3.65 -12.87
CA VAL A 67 5.65 -3.47 -11.42
C VAL A 67 5.32 -2.03 -11.02
N GLU A 68 5.72 -1.05 -11.83
CA GLU A 68 5.44 0.36 -11.61
C GLU A 68 3.93 0.64 -11.64
N ASN A 69 3.26 0.16 -12.68
CA ASN A 69 1.82 0.34 -12.84
C ASN A 69 1.03 -0.37 -11.73
N PHE A 70 1.45 -1.58 -11.38
CA PHE A 70 0.86 -2.31 -10.27
C PHE A 70 0.95 -1.52 -8.96
N CYS A 71 2.13 -0.97 -8.65
CA CYS A 71 2.35 -0.20 -7.42
C CYS A 71 1.56 1.10 -7.39
N GLU A 72 1.45 1.80 -8.52
CA GLU A 72 0.61 2.99 -8.65
C GLU A 72 -0.87 2.67 -8.35
N GLN A 73 -1.39 1.63 -8.96
CA GLN A 73 -2.79 1.23 -8.77
C GLN A 73 -3.05 0.72 -7.35
N LEU A 74 -2.11 -0.02 -6.78
CA LEU A 74 -2.21 -0.49 -5.39
C LEU A 74 -2.26 0.68 -4.42
N ASN A 75 -1.40 1.67 -4.61
CA ASN A 75 -1.39 2.87 -3.77
C ASN A 75 -2.72 3.65 -3.89
N LEU A 76 -3.27 3.80 -5.09
CA LEU A 76 -4.57 4.43 -5.28
C LEU A 76 -5.68 3.67 -4.55
N TYR A 77 -5.65 2.35 -4.59
CA TYR A 77 -6.61 1.52 -3.87
C TYR A 77 -6.52 1.72 -2.36
N ILE A 78 -5.30 1.74 -1.83
CA ILE A 78 -5.05 1.99 -0.40
C ILE A 78 -5.51 3.41 -0.01
N GLU A 79 -5.23 4.41 -0.83
CA GLU A 79 -5.68 5.80 -0.61
C GLU A 79 -7.20 5.88 -0.45
N GLU A 80 -7.96 5.20 -1.31
CA GLU A 80 -9.42 5.18 -1.22
C GLU A 80 -9.90 4.60 0.10
N LYS A 81 -9.27 3.51 0.56
CA LYS A 81 -9.62 2.89 1.84
C LYS A 81 -9.27 3.80 3.03
N ILE A 82 -8.14 4.50 2.97
CA ILE A 82 -7.76 5.48 3.99
C ILE A 82 -8.75 6.65 4.05
N LYS A 83 -9.16 7.17 2.90
CA LYS A 83 -10.15 8.26 2.84
C LYS A 83 -11.49 7.90 3.46
N MET A 84 -11.90 6.64 3.38
CA MET A 84 -13.13 6.15 4.02
C MET A 84 -13.02 6.12 5.54
N HIS A 85 -11.85 5.77 6.08
CA HIS A 85 -11.60 5.62 7.52
C HIS A 85 -10.21 6.16 7.88
N PRO A 86 -9.96 7.48 7.77
CA PRO A 86 -8.61 8.04 7.92
C PRO A 86 -8.02 7.86 9.31
N HIS A 87 -8.83 7.75 10.35
CA HIS A 87 -8.37 7.54 11.72
C HIS A 87 -7.86 6.12 11.99
N GLU A 88 -8.14 5.17 11.10
CA GLU A 88 -7.68 3.76 11.23
C GLU A 88 -6.29 3.54 10.59
N TYR A 89 -5.75 4.51 9.87
CA TYR A 89 -4.45 4.38 9.24
C TYR A 89 -3.31 4.69 10.21
N LEU A 90 -2.21 3.97 10.09
CA LEU A 90 -1.02 4.17 10.93
C LEU A 90 -0.22 5.39 10.48
N TRP A 91 -0.67 6.58 10.86
CA TRP A 91 -0.05 7.84 10.49
C TRP A 91 1.34 8.06 11.10
N GLN A 92 1.70 7.35 12.17
CA GLN A 92 3.05 7.42 12.76
C GLN A 92 4.11 6.79 11.88
N HIS A 93 3.74 5.91 10.94
CA HIS A 93 4.69 5.35 9.99
C HIS A 93 5.17 6.42 9.01
N ARG A 94 6.49 6.50 8.83
CA ARG A 94 7.13 7.48 7.96
C ARG A 94 7.11 7.00 6.52
N ARG A 95 5.96 7.07 5.86
CA ARG A 95 5.70 6.49 4.54
C ARG A 95 6.61 7.03 3.44
N PHE A 96 7.10 8.24 3.57
CA PHE A 96 7.91 8.93 2.56
C PHE A 96 9.39 9.04 2.96
N LYS A 97 9.85 8.31 3.95
CA LYS A 97 11.22 8.46 4.48
C LYS A 97 12.30 8.15 3.45
N SER A 98 12.07 7.20 2.53
CA SER A 98 13.05 6.81 1.51
C SER A 98 13.08 7.72 0.29
N THR A 99 12.05 8.52 0.07
CA THR A 99 11.96 9.44 -1.08
C THR A 99 12.20 10.89 -0.67
N LEU A 100 11.60 11.34 0.42
CA LEU A 100 11.70 12.73 0.89
C LEU A 100 12.70 12.92 2.05
N GLY A 101 13.21 11.83 2.61
CA GLY A 101 14.14 11.87 3.74
C GLY A 101 13.44 12.04 5.09
N LYS A 102 14.09 11.49 6.13
CA LYS A 102 13.53 11.49 7.49
C LYS A 102 13.33 12.88 8.09
N ASN A 103 14.19 13.82 7.72
CA ASN A 103 14.29 15.11 8.40
C ASN A 103 13.55 16.24 7.66
N ASN A 104 13.02 15.98 6.46
CA ASN A 104 12.41 17.03 5.65
C ASN A 104 10.95 17.28 6.00
N ILE A 105 10.18 16.24 6.29
CA ILE A 105 8.75 16.35 6.62
C ILE A 105 8.39 15.76 7.98
N TYR A 106 9.20 14.86 8.51
CA TYR A 106 8.98 14.21 9.81
C TYR A 106 9.85 14.89 10.87
N ARG A 107 9.32 15.86 11.53
CA ARG A 107 10.00 16.60 12.59
C ARG A 107 9.38 16.35 13.95
#